data_8a35a2c2de3c66b8917809cc17a945d0
#
_entry.id   8a35a2c2de3c66b8917809cc17a945d0
#
_cell.length_a   1.000
_cell.length_b   1.000
_cell.length_c   1.000
_cell.angle_alpha   90.00
_cell.angle_beta   90.00
_cell.angle_gamma   90.00
#
_symmetry.space_group_name_H-M   'P 1'
#
loop_
_entity.id
_entity.type
_entity.pdbx_description
1 polymer ?
#
loop_
_entity_poly.entity_id
_entity_poly.type
_entity_poly.pdbx_seq_one_letter_code
_entity_poly.pdbx_strand_id
1 'polypeptide(L)'
;MNKFHNPYANALDGLVLDDPVSLFFDFCRERENIRLKRKMGTHAPWTDDSIFQQGRFLNVFREDDRGSIAILNFAKNLEKELPTLIQALFFARWCNRQETLDKLSSKIISQPNELIKKLSTLDPWCNVTAYPVEPIHWEGKLFSRIDAATILFRDIKESITDIITTAQGNVIKATKSINALFKMQNDFPIFMAVIDLAWFRPDIIDPASHVPTGIGALA
;
A
#
# COMPACT_ATOMS: atom_id res chain seq x y z
N MET A 1 8.17 1.02 -27.70
CA MET A 1 8.10 0.01 -26.61
C MET A 1 9.51 -0.27 -26.16
N ASN A 2 9.96 0.38 -25.07
CA ASN A 2 11.25 0.04 -24.45
C ASN A 2 11.08 -1.33 -23.77
N LYS A 3 11.79 -2.33 -24.27
CA LYS A 3 11.92 -3.60 -23.57
C LYS A 3 12.63 -3.30 -22.25
N PHE A 4 11.93 -3.49 -21.14
CA PHE A 4 12.58 -3.51 -19.83
C PHE A 4 13.64 -4.59 -19.88
N HIS A 5 14.90 -4.19 -19.88
CA HIS A 5 16.01 -5.11 -19.76
C HIS A 5 16.06 -5.56 -18.30
N ASN A 6 15.66 -6.81 -18.05
CA ASN A 6 15.85 -7.43 -16.75
C ASN A 6 17.36 -7.76 -16.63
N PRO A 7 18.13 -7.04 -15.81
CA PRO A 7 19.57 -7.28 -15.69
C PRO A 7 19.90 -8.66 -15.10
N TYR A 8 18.91 -9.36 -14.58
CA TYR A 8 19.04 -10.69 -13.97
C TYR A 8 18.56 -11.83 -14.86
N ALA A 9 17.92 -11.54 -16.01
CA ALA A 9 17.43 -12.58 -16.92
C ALA A 9 18.56 -13.52 -17.37
N ASN A 10 19.75 -12.97 -17.64
CA ASN A 10 20.91 -13.76 -18.07
C ASN A 10 21.63 -14.48 -16.92
N ALA A 11 21.41 -14.07 -15.66
CA ALA A 11 22.00 -14.75 -14.50
C ALA A 11 21.25 -16.04 -14.14
N LEU A 12 20.04 -16.21 -14.65
CA LEU A 12 19.21 -17.40 -14.46
C LEU A 12 19.26 -18.36 -15.64
N ASP A 13 19.82 -17.94 -16.80
CA ASP A 13 20.01 -18.80 -17.96
C ASP A 13 21.03 -19.89 -17.64
N GLY A 14 20.56 -21.13 -17.52
CA GLY A 14 21.38 -22.31 -17.22
C GLY A 14 21.41 -22.75 -15.75
N LEU A 15 20.75 -22.03 -14.83
CA LEU A 15 20.50 -22.53 -13.49
C LEU A 15 19.33 -23.50 -13.51
N VAL A 16 19.62 -24.80 -13.39
CA VAL A 16 18.60 -25.79 -13.02
C VAL A 16 18.30 -25.51 -11.53
N LEU A 17 17.21 -24.83 -11.27
CA LEU A 17 16.72 -24.59 -9.91
C LEU A 17 16.09 -25.90 -9.42
N ASP A 18 16.82 -26.66 -8.63
CA ASP A 18 16.37 -27.94 -8.07
C ASP A 18 15.11 -27.75 -7.18
N ASP A 19 14.94 -26.58 -6.58
CA ASP A 19 13.76 -26.22 -5.79
C ASP A 19 13.52 -24.69 -5.75
N PRO A 20 12.67 -24.15 -6.65
CA PRO A 20 12.34 -22.73 -6.67
C PRO A 20 11.72 -22.21 -5.37
N VAL A 21 11.03 -23.06 -4.61
CA VAL A 21 10.39 -22.69 -3.35
C VAL A 21 11.44 -22.48 -2.27
N SER A 22 12.40 -23.40 -2.14
CA SER A 22 13.53 -23.23 -1.21
C SER A 22 14.35 -21.98 -1.55
N LEU A 23 14.63 -21.73 -2.83
CA LEU A 23 15.34 -20.54 -3.26
C LEU A 23 14.60 -19.24 -2.88
N PHE A 24 13.28 -19.23 -3.04
CA PHE A 24 12.47 -18.08 -2.62
C PHE A 24 12.56 -17.83 -1.10
N PHE A 25 12.49 -18.90 -0.29
CA PHE A 25 12.62 -18.75 1.16
C PHE A 25 14.05 -18.37 1.59
N ASP A 26 15.09 -18.83 0.89
CA ASP A 26 16.47 -18.41 1.13
C ASP A 26 16.66 -16.93 0.83
N PHE A 27 16.09 -16.44 -0.28
CA PHE A 27 16.05 -15.02 -0.60
C PHE A 27 15.36 -14.21 0.52
N CYS A 28 14.19 -14.65 0.97
CA CYS A 28 13.46 -13.98 2.05
C CYS A 28 14.28 -13.96 3.35
N ARG A 29 14.94 -15.06 3.70
CA ARG A 29 15.77 -15.20 4.89
C ARG A 29 16.96 -14.24 4.85
N GLU A 30 17.68 -14.21 3.74
CA GLU A 30 18.84 -13.32 3.60
C GLU A 30 18.41 -11.84 3.63
N ARG A 31 17.31 -11.52 2.96
CA ARG A 31 16.75 -10.16 2.99
C ARG A 31 16.38 -9.72 4.41
N GLU A 32 15.79 -10.60 5.20
CA GLU A 32 15.42 -10.33 6.59
C GLU A 32 16.67 -10.21 7.47
N ASN A 33 17.68 -11.06 7.30
CA ASN A 33 18.96 -10.97 8.01
C ASN A 33 19.64 -9.61 7.79
N ILE A 34 19.66 -9.10 6.57
CA ILE A 34 20.16 -7.77 6.25
C ILE A 34 19.42 -6.69 7.03
N ARG A 35 18.09 -6.75 7.05
CA ARG A 35 17.25 -5.81 7.80
C ARG A 35 17.58 -5.82 9.30
N LEU A 36 17.69 -7.01 9.87
CA LEU A 36 18.01 -7.18 11.30
C LEU A 36 19.40 -6.66 11.63
N LYS A 37 20.44 -6.97 10.84
CA LYS A 37 21.80 -6.45 11.02
C LYS A 37 21.82 -4.92 10.98
N ARG A 38 21.09 -4.31 10.03
CA ARG A 38 20.93 -2.83 9.96
C ARG A 38 20.25 -2.26 11.20
N LYS A 39 19.17 -2.91 11.65
CA LYS A 39 18.42 -2.48 12.86
C LYS A 39 19.28 -2.56 14.12
N MET A 40 20.19 -3.54 14.21
CA MET A 40 21.14 -3.69 15.31
C MET A 40 22.36 -2.75 15.21
N GLY A 41 22.45 -1.91 14.17
CA GLY A 41 23.57 -0.99 13.99
C GLY A 41 24.87 -1.66 13.51
N THR A 42 24.81 -2.89 13.01
CA THR A 42 25.98 -3.57 12.46
C THR A 42 26.52 -2.83 11.23
N HIS A 43 27.84 -2.70 11.13
CA HIS A 43 28.49 -2.08 9.97
C HIS A 43 28.32 -2.93 8.69
N ALA A 44 28.17 -2.24 7.54
CA ALA A 44 28.21 -2.88 6.23
C ALA A 44 29.59 -3.50 5.93
N PRO A 45 29.65 -4.55 5.07
CA PRO A 45 28.54 -5.18 4.36
C PRO A 45 27.71 -6.10 5.28
N TRP A 46 26.38 -6.11 5.07
CA TRP A 46 25.47 -6.92 5.87
C TRP A 46 25.26 -8.33 5.29
N THR A 47 25.80 -8.60 4.10
CA THR A 47 25.71 -9.85 3.37
C THR A 47 26.93 -9.99 2.45
N ASP A 48 27.30 -11.22 2.10
CA ASP A 48 28.34 -11.51 1.12
C ASP A 48 27.78 -11.62 -0.31
N ASP A 49 26.44 -11.66 -0.47
CA ASP A 49 25.76 -11.72 -1.75
C ASP A 49 25.81 -10.35 -2.46
N SER A 50 26.45 -10.31 -3.63
CA SER A 50 26.65 -9.10 -4.42
C SER A 50 25.33 -8.49 -4.93
N ILE A 51 24.31 -9.30 -5.18
CA ILE A 51 22.97 -8.85 -5.61
C ILE A 51 22.34 -8.03 -4.49
N PHE A 52 22.37 -8.56 -3.26
CA PHE A 52 21.84 -7.87 -2.09
C PHE A 52 22.65 -6.65 -1.66
N GLN A 53 23.96 -6.62 -1.94
CA GLN A 53 24.79 -5.45 -1.66
C GLN A 53 24.46 -4.26 -2.56
N GLN A 54 24.10 -4.51 -3.82
CA GLN A 54 23.85 -3.48 -4.84
C GLN A 54 22.37 -3.15 -5.03
N GLY A 55 21.49 -4.13 -4.78
CA GLY A 55 20.06 -4.01 -5.01
C GLY A 55 19.32 -3.23 -3.92
N ARG A 56 18.15 -2.70 -4.30
CA ARG A 56 17.17 -2.15 -3.35
C ARG A 56 15.99 -3.10 -3.28
N PHE A 57 15.82 -3.75 -2.14
CA PHE A 57 14.76 -4.73 -1.93
C PHE A 57 13.76 -4.23 -0.89
N LEU A 58 12.49 -4.58 -1.08
CA LEU A 58 11.43 -4.33 -0.12
C LEU A 58 11.64 -5.20 1.14
N ASN A 59 10.97 -4.85 2.23
CA ASN A 59 10.92 -5.72 3.41
C ASN A 59 10.16 -6.99 3.09
N VAL A 60 10.60 -8.12 3.68
CA VAL A 60 9.93 -9.41 3.56
C VAL A 60 8.56 -9.34 4.23
N PHE A 61 8.52 -8.75 5.42
CA PHE A 61 7.30 -8.58 6.19
C PHE A 61 6.76 -7.16 6.04
N ARG A 62 5.47 -7.07 5.76
CA ARG A 62 4.79 -5.78 5.59
C ARG A 62 4.75 -4.96 6.88
N GLU A 63 4.69 -5.61 8.03
CA GLU A 63 4.76 -5.00 9.36
C GLU A 63 6.08 -4.30 9.67
N ASP A 64 7.12 -4.53 8.88
CA ASP A 64 8.40 -3.85 8.98
C ASP A 64 8.54 -2.66 8.01
N ASP A 65 7.55 -2.46 7.14
CA ASP A 65 7.52 -1.31 6.24
C ASP A 65 7.06 -0.05 6.96
N ARG A 66 7.88 1.00 6.92
CA ARG A 66 7.61 2.27 7.62
C ARG A 66 6.30 2.92 7.18
N GLY A 67 5.99 2.86 5.89
CA GLY A 67 4.75 3.41 5.35
C GLY A 67 3.54 2.67 5.90
N SER A 68 3.58 1.34 5.90
CA SER A 68 2.53 0.51 6.48
C SER A 68 2.35 0.74 7.97
N ILE A 69 3.46 0.79 8.74
CA ILE A 69 3.42 1.11 10.18
C ILE A 69 2.75 2.47 10.43
N ALA A 70 3.08 3.50 9.65
CA ALA A 70 2.49 4.84 9.81
C ALA A 70 0.98 4.82 9.53
N ILE A 71 0.55 4.11 8.48
CA ILE A 71 -0.87 3.97 8.11
C ILE A 71 -1.65 3.24 9.21
N LEU A 72 -1.13 2.10 9.68
CA LEU A 72 -1.77 1.33 10.75
C LEU A 72 -1.86 2.14 12.06
N ASN A 73 -0.78 2.84 12.43
CA ASN A 73 -0.79 3.72 13.60
C ASN A 73 -1.79 4.87 13.48
N PHE A 74 -1.93 5.46 12.29
CA PHE A 74 -2.92 6.49 12.04
C PHE A 74 -4.35 5.99 12.22
N ALA A 75 -4.66 4.78 11.73
CA ALA A 75 -6.02 4.23 11.70
C ALA A 75 -6.44 3.49 13.00
N LYS A 76 -5.49 3.02 13.83
CA LYS A 76 -5.74 2.08 14.94
C LYS A 76 -6.85 2.47 15.93
N ASN A 77 -7.10 3.77 16.13
CA ASN A 77 -8.12 4.23 17.06
C ASN A 77 -9.54 4.24 16.48
N LEU A 78 -9.68 3.86 15.19
CA LEU A 78 -10.95 3.86 14.45
C LEU A 78 -11.48 2.44 14.19
N GLU A 79 -10.83 1.42 14.70
CA GLU A 79 -11.12 0.00 14.46
C GLU A 79 -12.61 -0.38 14.70
N LYS A 80 -13.26 0.27 15.67
CA LYS A 80 -14.65 -0.01 16.06
C LYS A 80 -15.69 0.59 15.09
N GLU A 81 -15.29 1.54 14.26
CA GLU A 81 -16.19 2.29 13.38
C GLU A 81 -15.82 2.00 11.91
N LEU A 82 -16.31 0.89 11.38
CA LEU A 82 -15.89 0.35 10.09
C LEU A 82 -15.87 1.38 8.95
N PRO A 83 -16.94 2.18 8.68
CA PRO A 83 -16.89 3.17 7.61
C PRO A 83 -15.83 4.24 7.82
N THR A 84 -15.62 4.67 9.06
CA THR A 84 -14.60 5.67 9.41
C THR A 84 -13.20 5.09 9.32
N LEU A 85 -13.00 3.83 9.70
CA LEU A 85 -11.75 3.11 9.51
C LEU A 85 -11.41 3.02 8.01
N ILE A 86 -12.35 2.62 7.17
CA ILE A 86 -12.18 2.53 5.72
C ILE A 86 -11.81 3.91 5.15
N GLN A 87 -12.54 4.97 5.51
CA GLN A 87 -12.19 6.33 5.13
C GLN A 87 -10.74 6.69 5.50
N ALA A 88 -10.31 6.34 6.72
CA ALA A 88 -8.96 6.60 7.20
C ALA A 88 -7.88 5.86 6.41
N LEU A 89 -8.13 4.60 6.07
CA LEU A 89 -7.20 3.79 5.28
C LEU A 89 -7.07 4.32 3.84
N PHE A 90 -8.19 4.70 3.21
CA PHE A 90 -8.17 5.33 1.90
C PHE A 90 -7.44 6.67 1.93
N PHE A 91 -7.74 7.55 2.89
CA PHE A 91 -7.01 8.79 3.10
C PHE A 91 -5.50 8.51 3.25
N ALA A 92 -5.13 7.59 4.14
CA ALA A 92 -3.74 7.29 4.45
C ALA A 92 -2.98 6.76 3.22
N ARG A 93 -3.63 5.96 2.35
CA ARG A 93 -3.04 5.49 1.08
C ARG A 93 -2.97 6.60 0.04
N TRP A 94 -3.91 7.51 -0.02
CA TRP A 94 -3.82 8.69 -0.89
C TRP A 94 -2.73 9.67 -0.44
N CYS A 95 -2.52 9.80 0.86
CA CYS A 95 -1.39 10.53 1.44
C CYS A 95 -0.07 9.78 1.20
N ASN A 96 0.03 8.53 1.63
CA ASN A 96 1.17 7.62 1.58
C ASN A 96 2.51 8.30 1.99
N ARG A 97 2.48 9.13 3.02
CA ARG A 97 3.62 9.86 3.55
C ARG A 97 3.60 9.87 5.07
N GLN A 98 4.59 9.19 5.67
CA GLN A 98 4.71 9.03 7.12
C GLN A 98 4.71 10.37 7.84
N GLU A 99 5.54 11.33 7.41
CA GLU A 99 5.70 12.63 8.07
C GLU A 99 4.41 13.44 8.13
N THR A 100 3.50 13.20 7.19
CA THR A 100 2.17 13.81 7.18
C THR A 100 1.23 13.09 8.15
N LEU A 101 1.18 11.75 8.08
CA LEU A 101 0.32 10.96 8.95
C LEU A 101 0.68 11.14 10.43
N ASP A 102 1.97 11.23 10.76
CA ASP A 102 2.45 11.43 12.13
C ASP A 102 2.03 12.81 12.73
N LYS A 103 1.75 13.80 11.87
CA LYS A 103 1.30 15.15 12.28
C LYS A 103 -0.23 15.27 12.37
N LEU A 104 -0.96 14.23 11.98
CA LEU A 104 -2.42 14.24 11.94
C LEU A 104 -3.01 13.29 13.00
N SER A 105 -4.07 13.73 13.65
CA SER A 105 -4.94 12.82 14.39
C SER A 105 -5.94 12.19 13.42
N SER A 106 -6.19 10.88 13.52
CA SER A 106 -7.18 10.21 12.67
C SER A 106 -8.59 10.80 12.77
N LYS A 107 -8.93 11.46 13.86
CA LYS A 107 -10.22 12.14 14.04
C LYS A 107 -10.44 13.30 13.06
N ILE A 108 -9.37 13.88 12.51
CA ILE A 108 -9.46 15.01 11.58
C ILE A 108 -10.11 14.64 10.25
N ILE A 109 -10.08 13.35 9.87
CA ILE A 109 -10.67 12.90 8.58
C ILE A 109 -12.17 13.17 8.48
N SER A 110 -12.87 13.28 9.61
CA SER A 110 -14.28 13.65 9.65
C SER A 110 -14.53 15.16 9.52
N GLN A 111 -13.48 15.96 9.48
CA GLN A 111 -13.51 17.43 9.47
C GLN A 111 -12.81 17.99 8.23
N PRO A 112 -13.42 17.96 7.05
CA PRO A 112 -12.74 18.24 5.78
C PRO A 112 -12.08 19.62 5.73
N ASN A 113 -12.74 20.67 6.24
CA ASN A 113 -12.18 22.02 6.22
C ASN A 113 -10.91 22.13 7.10
N GLU A 114 -10.92 21.51 8.26
CA GLU A 114 -9.74 21.46 9.14
C GLU A 114 -8.63 20.60 8.54
N LEU A 115 -9.00 19.49 7.92
CA LEU A 115 -8.06 18.62 7.23
C LEU A 115 -7.39 19.36 6.06
N ILE A 116 -8.15 20.01 5.19
CA ILE A 116 -7.60 20.81 4.08
C ILE A 116 -6.67 21.90 4.60
N LYS A 117 -7.08 22.65 5.61
CA LYS A 117 -6.25 23.70 6.24
C LYS A 117 -4.96 23.11 6.79
N LYS A 118 -5.02 21.95 7.42
CA LYS A 118 -3.82 21.29 7.96
C LYS A 118 -2.91 20.80 6.83
N LEU A 119 -3.46 20.18 5.78
CA LEU A 119 -2.68 19.69 4.64
C LEU A 119 -2.01 20.84 3.88
N SER A 120 -2.64 22.02 3.77
CA SER A 120 -2.06 23.18 3.08
C SER A 120 -0.81 23.72 3.79
N THR A 121 -0.59 23.38 5.05
CA THR A 121 0.66 23.72 5.78
C THR A 121 1.78 22.69 5.59
N LEU A 122 1.52 21.61 4.86
CA LEU A 122 2.46 20.51 4.62
C LEU A 122 2.78 20.43 3.14
N ASP A 123 4.03 20.69 2.76
CA ASP A 123 4.48 20.64 1.37
C ASP A 123 5.72 19.75 1.24
N PRO A 124 5.63 18.63 0.51
CA PRO A 124 4.40 18.02 0.00
C PRO A 124 3.60 17.31 1.10
N TRP A 125 2.25 17.36 1.04
CA TRP A 125 1.39 16.66 1.98
C TRP A 125 1.28 15.14 1.68
N CYS A 126 1.62 14.71 0.47
CA CYS A 126 1.54 13.32 0.02
C CYS A 126 2.83 12.87 -0.64
N ASN A 127 2.98 11.57 -0.83
CA ASN A 127 4.07 11.00 -1.61
C ASN A 127 3.89 11.36 -3.10
N VAL A 128 4.89 12.05 -3.66
CA VAL A 128 4.86 12.54 -5.06
C VAL A 128 5.75 11.73 -6.00
N THR A 129 6.53 10.77 -5.49
CA THR A 129 7.55 10.08 -6.29
C THR A 129 7.25 8.61 -6.52
N ALA A 130 6.89 7.87 -5.48
CA ALA A 130 6.82 6.40 -5.52
C ALA A 130 5.38 5.85 -5.53
N TYR A 131 4.38 6.68 -5.50
CA TYR A 131 3.00 6.25 -5.36
C TYR A 131 2.06 7.19 -6.13
N PRO A 132 2.04 7.07 -7.48
CA PRO A 132 1.15 7.89 -8.30
C PRO A 132 -0.31 7.53 -8.01
N VAL A 133 -1.11 8.55 -7.73
CA VAL A 133 -2.56 8.42 -7.55
C VAL A 133 -3.24 9.31 -8.56
N GLU A 134 -4.06 8.71 -9.39
CA GLU A 134 -4.83 9.38 -10.41
C GLU A 134 -6.02 10.15 -9.80
N PRO A 135 -6.53 11.21 -10.48
CA PRO A 135 -7.82 11.78 -10.15
C PRO A 135 -8.94 10.76 -10.26
N ILE A 136 -9.96 10.89 -9.41
CA ILE A 136 -11.12 9.99 -9.38
C ILE A 136 -12.29 10.64 -10.12
N HIS A 137 -12.91 9.88 -11.04
CA HIS A 137 -14.20 10.24 -11.62
C HIS A 137 -15.33 9.64 -10.78
N TRP A 138 -16.17 10.51 -10.23
CA TRP A 138 -17.34 10.09 -9.46
C TRP A 138 -18.55 10.94 -9.84
N GLU A 139 -19.67 10.31 -10.22
CA GLU A 139 -20.93 10.98 -10.60
C GLU A 139 -20.75 12.17 -11.55
N GLY A 140 -19.93 11.99 -12.57
CA GLY A 140 -19.66 13.02 -13.59
C GLY A 140 -18.73 14.14 -13.15
N LYS A 141 -18.21 14.11 -11.91
CA LYS A 141 -17.24 15.07 -11.39
C LYS A 141 -15.86 14.45 -11.28
N LEU A 142 -14.84 15.26 -11.57
CA LEU A 142 -13.44 14.90 -11.37
C LEU A 142 -12.96 15.40 -10.01
N PHE A 143 -12.47 14.48 -9.18
CA PHE A 143 -11.85 14.77 -7.89
C PHE A 143 -10.34 14.70 -8.03
N SER A 144 -9.66 15.79 -7.71
CA SER A 144 -8.20 15.77 -7.57
C SER A 144 -7.78 14.85 -6.42
N ARG A 145 -6.48 14.54 -6.32
CA ARG A 145 -5.96 13.72 -5.23
C ARG A 145 -6.34 14.26 -3.84
N ILE A 146 -6.25 15.58 -3.65
CA ILE A 146 -6.59 16.19 -2.37
C ILE A 146 -8.10 16.20 -2.12
N ASP A 147 -8.93 16.49 -3.13
CA ASP A 147 -10.38 16.48 -3.00
C ASP A 147 -10.91 15.07 -2.70
N ALA A 148 -10.34 14.06 -3.36
CA ALA A 148 -10.66 12.67 -3.08
C ALA A 148 -10.33 12.31 -1.62
N ALA A 149 -9.14 12.65 -1.16
CA ALA A 149 -8.67 12.34 0.19
C ALA A 149 -9.45 13.07 1.29
N THR A 150 -9.91 14.29 1.04
CA THR A 150 -10.51 15.16 2.08
C THR A 150 -12.02 15.20 2.04
N ILE A 151 -12.63 15.05 0.87
CA ILE A 151 -14.07 15.21 0.65
C ILE A 151 -14.70 13.89 0.22
N LEU A 152 -14.27 13.36 -0.94
CA LEU A 152 -14.97 12.23 -1.55
C LEU A 152 -15.02 11.00 -0.62
N PHE A 153 -13.91 10.56 -0.04
CA PHE A 153 -13.90 9.37 0.81
C PHE A 153 -14.74 9.51 2.06
N ARG A 154 -14.90 10.72 2.59
CA ARG A 154 -15.85 11.01 3.67
C ARG A 154 -17.28 10.80 3.21
N ASP A 155 -17.61 11.34 2.02
CA ASP A 155 -18.99 11.37 1.53
C ASP A 155 -19.48 9.98 1.06
N ILE A 156 -18.57 9.13 0.58
CA ILE A 156 -18.90 7.81 0.05
C ILE A 156 -18.44 6.64 0.92
N LYS A 157 -17.97 6.87 2.15
CA LYS A 157 -17.43 5.81 3.02
C LYS A 157 -18.41 4.66 3.25
N GLU A 158 -19.70 4.94 3.37
CA GLU A 158 -20.73 3.91 3.52
C GLU A 158 -20.84 3.04 2.25
N SER A 159 -20.85 3.66 1.07
CA SER A 159 -20.88 2.94 -0.21
C SER A 159 -19.64 2.05 -0.39
N ILE A 160 -18.45 2.54 -0.03
CA ILE A 160 -17.23 1.73 -0.06
C ILE A 160 -17.33 0.58 0.94
N THR A 161 -17.88 0.82 2.13
CA THR A 161 -18.09 -0.21 3.15
C THR A 161 -19.00 -1.31 2.64
N ASP A 162 -20.13 -0.96 2.02
CA ASP A 162 -21.07 -1.93 1.44
C ASP A 162 -20.40 -2.80 0.36
N ILE A 163 -19.59 -2.19 -0.51
CA ILE A 163 -18.85 -2.92 -1.54
C ILE A 163 -17.88 -3.91 -0.90
N ILE A 164 -17.12 -3.47 0.09
CA ILE A 164 -16.11 -4.32 0.76
C ILE A 164 -16.80 -5.48 1.48
N THR A 165 -17.86 -5.24 2.22
CA THR A 165 -18.59 -6.29 2.94
C THR A 165 -19.25 -7.29 1.99
N THR A 166 -19.79 -6.81 0.85
CA THR A 166 -20.40 -7.65 -0.18
C THR A 166 -19.36 -8.49 -0.94
N ALA A 167 -18.09 -8.13 -0.88
CA ALA A 167 -17.01 -8.89 -1.52
C ALA A 167 -16.70 -10.23 -0.84
N GLN A 168 -17.27 -10.49 0.35
CA GLN A 168 -17.14 -11.78 1.06
C GLN A 168 -15.68 -12.19 1.31
N GLY A 169 -14.88 -11.27 1.81
CA GLY A 169 -13.47 -11.49 2.12
C GLY A 169 -12.52 -11.36 0.93
N ASN A 170 -13.01 -11.35 -0.30
CA ASN A 170 -12.15 -11.35 -1.48
C ASN A 170 -11.61 -9.95 -1.80
N VAL A 171 -10.29 -9.77 -1.58
CA VAL A 171 -9.60 -8.47 -1.75
C VAL A 171 -9.66 -7.96 -3.19
N ILE A 172 -9.51 -8.84 -4.19
CA ILE A 172 -9.51 -8.39 -5.60
C ILE A 172 -10.93 -8.03 -6.07
N LYS A 173 -11.95 -8.75 -5.60
CA LYS A 173 -13.35 -8.44 -5.89
C LYS A 173 -13.72 -7.07 -5.32
N ALA A 174 -13.36 -6.79 -4.06
CA ALA A 174 -13.56 -5.48 -3.45
C ALA A 174 -12.85 -4.37 -4.24
N THR A 175 -11.56 -4.57 -4.55
CA THR A 175 -10.75 -3.62 -5.32
C THR A 175 -11.37 -3.30 -6.69
N LYS A 176 -11.73 -4.32 -7.46
CA LYS A 176 -12.31 -4.15 -8.80
C LYS A 176 -13.69 -3.48 -8.74
N SER A 177 -14.51 -3.83 -7.76
CA SER A 177 -15.83 -3.20 -7.59
C SER A 177 -15.72 -1.72 -7.21
N ILE A 178 -14.77 -1.34 -6.35
CA ILE A 178 -14.50 0.06 -6.03
C ILE A 178 -13.94 0.79 -7.26
N ASN A 179 -12.99 0.16 -7.98
CA ASN A 179 -12.41 0.78 -9.16
C ASN A 179 -13.41 0.98 -10.31
N ALA A 180 -14.41 0.11 -10.42
CA ALA A 180 -15.51 0.31 -11.39
C ALA A 180 -16.25 1.62 -11.16
N LEU A 181 -16.32 2.10 -9.91
CA LEU A 181 -16.88 3.42 -9.57
C LEU A 181 -15.90 4.56 -9.88
N PHE A 182 -14.63 4.38 -9.52
CA PHE A 182 -13.59 5.43 -9.61
C PHE A 182 -12.99 5.60 -11.00
N LYS A 183 -13.09 4.57 -11.83
CA LYS A 183 -12.60 4.54 -13.22
C LYS A 183 -11.11 4.91 -13.35
N MET A 184 -10.30 4.51 -12.37
CA MET A 184 -8.85 4.69 -12.41
C MET A 184 -8.23 3.64 -13.33
N GLN A 185 -7.15 4.00 -14.04
CA GLN A 185 -6.36 3.04 -14.84
C GLN A 185 -5.53 2.14 -13.93
N ASN A 186 -5.02 2.70 -12.83
CA ASN A 186 -4.24 1.99 -11.83
C ASN A 186 -5.06 1.80 -10.55
N ASP A 187 -5.51 0.57 -10.28
CA ASP A 187 -6.26 0.23 -9.07
C ASP A 187 -5.39 -0.16 -7.86
N PHE A 188 -4.07 -0.11 -7.99
CA PHE A 188 -3.14 -0.47 -6.92
C PHE A 188 -3.33 0.34 -5.62
N PRO A 189 -3.59 1.67 -5.64
CA PRO A 189 -3.90 2.41 -4.42
C PRO A 189 -5.15 1.91 -3.69
N ILE A 190 -6.18 1.51 -4.45
CA ILE A 190 -7.41 0.91 -3.90
C ILE A 190 -7.09 -0.45 -3.26
N PHE A 191 -6.38 -1.31 -4.00
CA PHE A 191 -5.93 -2.61 -3.50
C PHE A 191 -5.17 -2.47 -2.17
N MET A 192 -4.26 -1.50 -2.10
CA MET A 192 -3.47 -1.25 -0.90
C MET A 192 -4.32 -0.77 0.28
N ALA A 193 -5.35 0.05 0.06
CA ALA A 193 -6.27 0.47 1.11
C ALA A 193 -7.16 -0.69 1.59
N VAL A 194 -7.63 -1.54 0.67
CA VAL A 194 -8.45 -2.72 0.99
C VAL A 194 -7.65 -3.77 1.76
N ILE A 195 -6.39 -4.05 1.35
CA ILE A 195 -5.55 -5.03 2.05
C ILE A 195 -5.13 -4.53 3.45
N ASP A 196 -5.01 -3.22 3.66
CA ASP A 196 -4.72 -2.67 4.99
C ASP A 196 -5.87 -2.92 5.98
N LEU A 197 -7.11 -3.02 5.48
CA LEU A 197 -8.26 -3.34 6.33
C LEU A 197 -8.12 -4.71 6.99
N ALA A 198 -7.46 -5.67 6.35
CA ALA A 198 -7.25 -7.00 6.89
C ALA A 198 -6.45 -7.00 8.21
N TRP A 199 -5.63 -5.97 8.49
CA TRP A 199 -4.92 -5.84 9.76
C TRP A 199 -5.85 -5.58 10.95
N PHE A 200 -6.98 -4.94 10.69
CA PHE A 200 -7.98 -4.59 11.70
C PHE A 200 -9.17 -5.54 11.68
N ARG A 201 -9.55 -5.95 10.47
CA ARG A 201 -10.77 -6.69 10.21
C ARG A 201 -10.53 -7.86 9.26
N PRO A 202 -9.74 -8.87 9.70
CA PRO A 202 -9.51 -10.09 8.90
C PRO A 202 -10.79 -10.91 8.71
N ASP A 203 -11.83 -10.65 9.50
CA ASP A 203 -13.18 -11.19 9.34
C ASP A 203 -13.91 -10.60 8.12
N ILE A 204 -13.51 -9.44 7.62
CA ILE A 204 -14.12 -8.74 6.48
C ILE A 204 -13.31 -8.92 5.22
N ILE A 205 -11.97 -8.84 5.29
CA ILE A 205 -11.05 -9.04 4.17
C ILE A 205 -10.03 -10.11 4.54
N ASP A 206 -10.03 -11.20 3.77
CA ASP A 206 -9.00 -12.23 3.87
C ASP A 206 -7.75 -11.80 3.09
N PRO A 207 -6.62 -11.53 3.76
CA PRO A 207 -5.39 -11.10 3.09
C PRO A 207 -4.79 -12.17 2.17
N ALA A 208 -5.16 -13.44 2.37
CA ALA A 208 -4.71 -14.58 1.56
C ALA A 208 -5.66 -14.90 0.39
N SER A 209 -6.79 -14.17 0.25
CA SER A 209 -7.79 -14.44 -0.79
C SER A 209 -7.26 -14.21 -2.21
N HIS A 210 -6.21 -13.42 -2.39
CA HIS A 210 -5.60 -13.15 -3.68
C HIS A 210 -4.18 -12.58 -3.53
N VAL A 211 -3.28 -13.06 -4.38
CA VAL A 211 -1.94 -12.48 -4.58
C VAL A 211 -1.96 -11.72 -5.90
N PRO A 212 -1.77 -10.38 -5.90
CA PRO A 212 -1.76 -9.62 -7.14
C PRO A 212 -0.52 -9.95 -7.97
N THR A 213 -0.75 -10.34 -9.22
CA THR A 213 0.29 -10.53 -10.22
C THR A 213 0.32 -9.30 -11.12
N GLY A 214 0.98 -8.24 -10.67
CA GLY A 214 1.19 -7.03 -11.46
C GLY A 214 2.36 -7.17 -12.45
N ILE A 215 2.62 -6.11 -13.20
CA ILE A 215 3.68 -6.06 -14.23
C ILE A 215 5.04 -6.53 -13.67
N GLY A 216 5.37 -6.21 -12.42
CA GLY A 216 6.60 -6.63 -11.77
C GLY A 216 6.65 -8.11 -11.37
N ALA A 217 5.50 -8.81 -11.34
CA ALA A 217 5.41 -10.22 -11.00
C ALA A 217 5.29 -11.13 -12.23
N LEU A 218 5.05 -10.54 -13.41
CA LEU A 218 4.91 -11.24 -14.69
C LEU A 218 6.16 -11.10 -15.58
N ALA A 219 7.21 -10.46 -15.07
CA ALA A 219 8.45 -10.20 -15.79
C ALA A 219 9.41 -11.40 -15.75
#